data_c171fbb925b52234dbe446c2cd21a091
#
_entry.id   c171fbb925b52234dbe446c2cd21a091
#
_cell.length_a   1.000
_cell.length_b   1.000
_cell.length_c   1.000
_cell.angle_alpha   90.00
_cell.angle_beta   90.00
_cell.angle_gamma   90.00
#
_symmetry.space_group_name_H-M   'P 1'
#
loop_
_entity.id
_entity.type
_entity.pdbx_description
1 polymer ?
#
loop_
_entity_poly.entity_id
_entity_poly.type
_entity_poly.pdbx_seq_one_letter_code
_entity_poly.pdbx_strand_id
1 'polypeptide(L)'
;SDVKFDENGKPMLATSHLFNFSDKFVKDYLPYTVELGRSFVTLEYQSTRSGCSKGLFVLDNLWDGLGALSVVDPTLKYYFGKVTMYNTYNPEARNMILYFLNLHFNDREDLVTPVHPLETGTDIDKMKSLFKYDCFKENYKVLNQEVRKFGINVPPLVNAYMSLSPKMRVFGTAINHEFGNVEETGILIDINEILVEKKKRHIETFLKEECQGAELIRKTE
;
A
#
# COMPACT_ATOMS: atom_id res chain seq x y z
N SER A 1 -0.59 -1.98 -21.99
CA SER A 1 -0.56 -0.96 -20.91
C SER A 1 -0.84 0.40 -21.53
N ASP A 2 -1.73 1.17 -20.91
CA ASP A 2 -2.15 2.51 -21.40
C ASP A 2 -1.28 3.64 -20.84
N VAL A 3 -0.12 3.31 -20.31
CA VAL A 3 0.81 4.28 -19.71
C VAL A 3 1.42 5.12 -20.85
N LYS A 4 1.24 6.43 -20.74
CA LYS A 4 1.88 7.41 -21.62
C LYS A 4 3.29 7.72 -21.10
N PHE A 5 4.16 8.12 -22.00
CA PHE A 5 5.52 8.55 -21.66
C PHE A 5 5.71 10.00 -22.11
N ASP A 6 6.51 10.74 -21.36
CA ASP A 6 6.91 12.10 -21.71
C ASP A 6 7.98 12.10 -22.84
N GLU A 7 8.39 13.29 -23.27
CA GLU A 7 9.42 13.48 -24.30
C GLU A 7 10.81 12.92 -23.92
N ASN A 8 11.05 12.68 -22.63
CA ASN A 8 12.28 12.10 -22.10
C ASN A 8 12.17 10.60 -21.85
N GLY A 9 11.03 9.97 -22.21
CA GLY A 9 10.79 8.55 -22.01
C GLY A 9 10.43 8.17 -20.57
N LYS A 10 10.05 9.14 -19.71
CA LYS A 10 9.57 8.86 -18.36
C LYS A 10 8.09 8.50 -18.35
N PRO A 11 7.65 7.51 -17.58
CA PRO A 11 6.24 7.15 -17.51
C PRO A 11 5.42 8.28 -16.85
N MET A 12 4.27 8.60 -17.41
CA MET A 12 3.35 9.61 -16.88
C MET A 12 2.32 8.96 -15.96
N LEU A 13 2.77 8.60 -14.75
CA LEU A 13 1.92 8.09 -13.68
C LEU A 13 1.43 9.25 -12.79
N ALA A 14 0.36 9.03 -12.03
CA ALA A 14 -0.11 10.01 -11.05
C ALA A 14 0.95 10.31 -9.96
N THR A 15 1.90 9.39 -9.76
CA THR A 15 2.99 9.52 -8.79
C THR A 15 4.33 9.94 -9.40
N SER A 16 4.40 10.26 -10.70
CA SER A 16 5.68 10.60 -11.38
C SER A 16 6.32 11.91 -10.91
N HIS A 17 5.54 12.77 -10.25
CA HIS A 17 6.06 13.96 -9.57
C HIS A 17 6.69 13.64 -8.20
N LEU A 18 6.42 12.48 -7.63
CA LEU A 18 6.92 12.03 -6.32
C LEU A 18 8.09 11.07 -6.44
N PHE A 19 8.10 10.25 -7.50
CA PHE A 19 9.05 9.14 -7.64
C PHE A 19 9.71 9.11 -9.00
N ASN A 20 10.98 8.73 -8.99
CA ASN A 20 11.71 8.31 -10.18
C ASN A 20 11.60 6.80 -10.29
N PHE A 21 11.40 6.32 -11.52
CA PHE A 21 11.27 4.90 -11.86
C PHE A 21 12.51 4.46 -12.61
N SER A 22 13.15 3.37 -12.17
CA SER A 22 14.31 2.81 -12.87
C SER A 22 13.90 2.20 -14.21
N ASP A 23 14.85 2.08 -15.13
CA ASP A 23 14.63 1.41 -16.42
C ASP A 23 14.11 -0.01 -16.23
N LYS A 24 14.59 -0.71 -15.18
CA LYS A 24 14.11 -2.03 -14.81
C LYS A 24 12.65 -2.02 -14.40
N PHE A 25 12.23 -1.05 -13.60
CA PHE A 25 10.81 -0.92 -13.24
C PHE A 25 9.95 -0.67 -14.47
N VAL A 26 10.36 0.26 -15.32
CA VAL A 26 9.62 0.64 -16.53
C VAL A 26 9.48 -0.52 -17.49
N LYS A 27 10.54 -1.33 -17.65
CA LYS A 27 10.57 -2.45 -18.60
C LYS A 27 9.90 -3.72 -18.08
N ASP A 28 10.21 -4.10 -16.83
CA ASP A 28 9.90 -5.44 -16.32
C ASP A 28 8.67 -5.47 -15.41
N TYR A 29 8.30 -4.34 -14.79
CA TYR A 29 7.20 -4.23 -13.83
C TYR A 29 6.02 -3.44 -14.37
N LEU A 30 6.26 -2.23 -14.89
CA LEU A 30 5.21 -1.29 -15.28
C LEU A 30 4.18 -1.86 -16.27
N PRO A 31 4.55 -2.68 -17.29
CA PRO A 31 3.58 -3.26 -18.22
C PRO A 31 2.52 -4.16 -17.56
N TYR A 32 2.81 -4.65 -16.35
CA TYR A 32 1.96 -5.57 -15.57
C TYR A 32 1.46 -4.94 -14.27
N THR A 33 1.56 -3.62 -14.16
CA THR A 33 1.25 -2.88 -12.94
C THR A 33 0.01 -2.02 -13.10
N VAL A 34 -0.85 -2.03 -12.09
CA VAL A 34 -1.89 -1.01 -11.90
C VAL A 34 -1.44 -0.05 -10.82
N GLU A 35 -1.48 1.25 -11.14
CA GLU A 35 -1.27 2.31 -10.17
C GLU A 35 -2.55 2.54 -9.36
N LEU A 36 -2.45 2.37 -8.04
CA LEU A 36 -3.53 2.61 -7.10
C LEU A 36 -3.47 4.08 -6.63
N GLY A 37 -4.37 4.89 -7.14
CA GLY A 37 -4.41 6.31 -6.82
C GLY A 37 -5.81 6.78 -6.43
N ARG A 38 -5.86 7.94 -5.75
CA ARG A 38 -7.08 8.68 -5.41
C ARG A 38 -8.13 7.87 -4.64
N SER A 39 -7.71 6.88 -3.87
CA SER A 39 -8.61 6.13 -2.98
C SER A 39 -8.90 6.98 -1.75
N PHE A 40 -10.17 7.25 -1.51
CA PHE A 40 -10.62 7.95 -0.29
C PHE A 40 -11.92 7.33 0.22
N VAL A 41 -12.09 7.39 1.52
CA VAL A 41 -13.31 6.99 2.19
C VAL A 41 -14.10 8.25 2.51
N THR A 42 -15.38 8.31 2.12
CA THR A 42 -16.23 9.46 2.46
C THR A 42 -16.33 9.62 3.98
N LEU A 43 -16.46 10.86 4.46
CA LEU A 43 -16.46 11.17 5.89
C LEU A 43 -17.50 10.38 6.69
N GLU A 44 -18.65 10.07 6.09
CA GLU A 44 -19.72 9.28 6.71
C GLU A 44 -19.27 7.87 7.11
N TYR A 45 -18.29 7.30 6.39
CA TYR A 45 -17.75 5.96 6.62
C TYR A 45 -16.40 5.95 7.35
N GLN A 46 -15.81 7.11 7.63
CA GLN A 46 -14.53 7.20 8.36
C GLN A 46 -14.70 7.10 9.89
N SER A 47 -15.90 7.36 10.40
CA SER A 47 -16.16 7.44 11.85
C SER A 47 -16.73 6.14 12.41
N THR A 48 -16.03 5.54 13.35
CA THR A 48 -16.54 4.46 14.21
C THR A 48 -17.40 4.97 15.36
N ARG A 49 -17.49 6.31 15.55
CA ARG A 49 -18.19 6.93 16.69
C ARG A 49 -19.71 6.80 16.66
N SER A 50 -20.32 6.51 15.53
CA SER A 50 -21.78 6.44 15.38
C SER A 50 -22.38 5.04 15.50
N GLY A 51 -21.62 4.04 16.02
CA GLY A 51 -22.12 2.65 16.11
C GLY A 51 -22.37 1.99 14.75
N CYS A 52 -22.00 2.63 13.67
CA CYS A 52 -22.18 2.11 12.33
C CYS A 52 -21.02 1.16 11.98
N SER A 53 -21.29 -0.13 11.92
CA SER A 53 -20.31 -1.17 11.53
C SER A 53 -19.82 -1.01 10.07
N LYS A 54 -20.43 -0.12 9.29
CA LYS A 54 -20.11 0.10 7.87
C LYS A 54 -18.66 0.52 7.64
N GLY A 55 -18.07 1.36 8.51
CA GLY A 55 -16.69 1.82 8.37
C GLY A 55 -15.63 0.71 8.50
N LEU A 56 -15.96 -0.40 9.17
CA LEU A 56 -15.05 -1.54 9.32
C LEU A 56 -14.82 -2.31 8.01
N PHE A 57 -15.78 -2.24 7.09
CA PHE A 57 -15.75 -3.01 5.85
C PHE A 57 -15.29 -2.20 4.63
N VAL A 58 -15.06 -0.91 4.77
CA VAL A 58 -14.72 -0.06 3.62
C VAL A 58 -13.40 -0.46 2.97
N LEU A 59 -12.36 -0.73 3.78
CA LEU A 59 -11.09 -1.22 3.25
C LEU A 59 -11.22 -2.63 2.65
N ASP A 60 -12.04 -3.49 3.23
CA ASP A 60 -12.32 -4.82 2.68
C ASP A 60 -12.97 -4.72 1.30
N ASN A 61 -13.99 -3.88 1.14
CA ASN A 61 -14.65 -3.66 -0.15
C ASN A 61 -13.69 -3.11 -1.23
N LEU A 62 -12.74 -2.26 -0.83
CA LEU A 62 -11.71 -1.78 -1.74
C LEU A 62 -10.82 -2.94 -2.23
N TRP A 63 -10.44 -3.84 -1.31
CA TRP A 63 -9.66 -5.03 -1.65
C TRP A 63 -10.45 -6.03 -2.49
N ASP A 64 -11.75 -6.15 -2.30
CA ASP A 64 -12.62 -6.97 -3.15
C ASP A 64 -12.63 -6.44 -4.59
N GLY A 65 -12.70 -5.12 -4.78
CA GLY A 65 -12.58 -4.49 -6.09
C GLY A 65 -11.23 -4.74 -6.78
N LEU A 66 -10.12 -4.69 -6.02
CA LEU A 66 -8.79 -5.02 -6.56
C LEU A 66 -8.66 -6.52 -6.86
N GLY A 67 -9.26 -7.38 -6.03
CA GLY A 67 -9.35 -8.81 -6.30
C GLY A 67 -10.08 -9.10 -7.61
N ALA A 68 -11.23 -8.46 -7.82
CA ALA A 68 -11.99 -8.56 -9.08
C ALA A 68 -11.16 -8.13 -10.28
N LEU A 69 -10.42 -7.01 -10.18
CA LEU A 69 -9.58 -6.51 -11.27
C LEU A 69 -8.51 -7.54 -11.69
N SER A 70 -7.90 -8.27 -10.74
CA SER A 70 -6.91 -9.31 -11.03
C SER A 70 -7.52 -10.54 -11.73
N VAL A 71 -8.84 -10.75 -11.61
CA VAL A 71 -9.57 -11.80 -12.33
C VAL A 71 -9.92 -11.35 -13.74
N VAL A 72 -10.38 -10.09 -13.89
CA VAL A 72 -10.75 -9.52 -15.19
C VAL A 72 -9.54 -9.36 -16.10
N ASP A 73 -8.39 -8.98 -15.55
CA ASP A 73 -7.13 -8.89 -16.29
C ASP A 73 -6.06 -9.82 -15.68
N PRO A 74 -5.95 -11.06 -16.17
CA PRO A 74 -4.95 -12.02 -15.69
C PRO A 74 -3.50 -11.66 -16.02
N THR A 75 -3.26 -10.63 -16.83
CA THR A 75 -1.90 -10.15 -17.13
C THR A 75 -1.33 -9.30 -16.00
N LEU A 76 -2.19 -8.79 -15.10
CA LEU A 76 -1.77 -8.01 -13.95
C LEU A 76 -0.98 -8.85 -12.96
N LYS A 77 0.16 -8.31 -12.54
CA LYS A 77 1.06 -8.93 -11.56
C LYS A 77 1.30 -8.07 -10.35
N TYR A 78 1.16 -6.75 -10.49
CA TYR A 78 1.56 -5.81 -9.46
C TYR A 78 0.52 -4.73 -9.22
N TYR A 79 0.35 -4.36 -7.95
CA TYR A 79 -0.30 -3.14 -7.53
C TYR A 79 0.77 -2.18 -7.01
N PHE A 80 0.88 -1.02 -7.62
CA PHE A 80 1.75 0.06 -7.18
C PHE A 80 0.90 1.19 -6.60
N GLY A 81 1.29 1.71 -5.45
CA GLY A 81 0.55 2.78 -4.80
C GLY A 81 1.41 3.53 -3.79
N LYS A 82 0.77 4.38 -3.02
CA LYS A 82 1.42 5.14 -1.98
C LYS A 82 0.59 5.19 -0.70
N VAL A 83 1.25 5.31 0.43
CA VAL A 83 0.61 5.61 1.70
C VAL A 83 0.98 7.02 2.11
N THR A 84 -0.05 7.83 2.40
CA THR A 84 0.11 9.19 2.86
C THR A 84 0.16 9.25 4.37
N MET A 85 1.17 9.90 4.92
CA MET A 85 1.20 10.36 6.30
C MET A 85 1.17 11.89 6.33
N TYR A 86 0.26 12.43 7.12
CA TYR A 86 0.13 13.88 7.26
C TYR A 86 1.24 14.43 8.17
N ASN A 87 1.69 15.64 7.89
CA ASN A 87 2.71 16.35 8.68
C ASN A 87 2.30 16.64 10.14
N THR A 88 1.03 16.46 10.46
CA THR A 88 0.50 16.51 11.83
C THR A 88 0.76 15.22 12.62
N TYR A 89 1.23 14.16 11.96
CA TYR A 89 1.56 12.90 12.62
C TYR A 89 2.84 13.08 13.47
N ASN A 90 2.87 12.45 14.64
CA ASN A 90 4.04 12.56 15.53
C ASN A 90 5.31 12.09 14.81
N PRO A 91 6.37 12.93 14.71
CA PRO A 91 7.56 12.60 13.92
C PRO A 91 8.33 11.37 14.44
N GLU A 92 8.39 11.14 15.76
CA GLU A 92 9.07 9.96 16.31
C GLU A 92 8.32 8.68 15.97
N ALA A 93 7.00 8.68 16.13
CA ALA A 93 6.17 7.54 15.76
C ALA A 93 6.24 7.28 14.25
N ARG A 94 6.19 8.32 13.40
CA ARG A 94 6.39 8.23 11.96
C ARG A 94 7.75 7.59 11.63
N ASN A 95 8.82 8.06 12.25
CA ASN A 95 10.18 7.53 12.03
C ASN A 95 10.28 6.04 12.39
N MET A 96 9.64 5.60 13.48
CA MET A 96 9.57 4.19 13.87
C MET A 96 8.85 3.36 12.80
N ILE A 97 7.72 3.86 12.29
CA ILE A 97 6.95 3.18 11.24
C ILE A 97 7.80 3.05 9.96
N LEU A 98 8.41 4.14 9.50
CA LEU A 98 9.23 4.14 8.29
C LEU A 98 10.47 3.24 8.43
N TYR A 99 11.13 3.28 9.58
CA TYR A 99 12.25 2.38 9.86
C TYR A 99 11.82 0.92 9.84
N PHE A 100 10.71 0.59 10.50
CA PHE A 100 10.15 -0.76 10.51
C PHE A 100 9.78 -1.26 9.10
N LEU A 101 9.15 -0.41 8.30
CA LEU A 101 8.81 -0.73 6.92
C LEU A 101 10.07 -1.00 6.10
N ASN A 102 11.08 -0.16 6.22
CA ASN A 102 12.34 -0.35 5.52
C ASN A 102 13.11 -1.60 5.99
N LEU A 103 13.05 -1.93 7.29
CA LEU A 103 13.69 -3.12 7.85
C LEU A 103 13.12 -4.43 7.25
N HIS A 104 11.80 -4.49 7.09
CA HIS A 104 11.11 -5.73 6.71
C HIS A 104 10.74 -5.83 5.23
N PHE A 105 10.62 -4.69 4.52
CA PHE A 105 10.03 -4.61 3.20
C PHE A 105 10.83 -3.76 2.21
N ASN A 106 12.08 -3.45 2.51
CA ASN A 106 12.88 -2.59 1.64
C ASN A 106 13.01 -3.14 0.22
N ASP A 107 12.98 -2.25 -0.74
CA ASP A 107 13.37 -2.58 -2.11
C ASP A 107 14.90 -2.76 -2.18
N ARG A 108 15.33 -3.92 -2.70
CA ARG A 108 16.75 -4.25 -2.87
C ARG A 108 17.24 -4.06 -4.30
N GLU A 109 16.35 -3.59 -5.17
CA GLU A 109 16.61 -3.49 -6.61
C GLU A 109 16.62 -2.04 -7.09
N ASP A 110 16.42 -1.08 -6.19
CA ASP A 110 16.34 0.36 -6.48
C ASP A 110 15.34 0.67 -7.62
N LEU A 111 14.19 -0.03 -7.59
CA LEU A 111 13.18 0.07 -8.64
C LEU A 111 12.54 1.45 -8.71
N VAL A 112 12.29 2.05 -7.54
CA VAL A 112 11.61 3.33 -7.41
C VAL A 112 12.26 4.14 -6.30
N THR A 113 12.57 5.40 -6.57
CA THR A 113 13.22 6.30 -5.61
C THR A 113 12.48 7.62 -5.48
N PRO A 114 12.39 8.22 -4.27
CA PRO A 114 11.76 9.53 -4.08
C PRO A 114 12.49 10.63 -4.85
N VAL A 115 11.74 11.55 -5.48
CA VAL A 115 12.29 12.78 -6.08
C VAL A 115 12.78 13.75 -5.01
N HIS A 116 11.95 13.94 -3.97
CA HIS A 116 12.27 14.74 -2.79
C HIS A 116 12.21 13.83 -1.57
N PRO A 117 13.30 13.13 -1.22
CA PRO A 117 13.30 12.18 -0.13
C PRO A 117 13.06 12.87 1.22
N LEU A 118 12.29 12.22 2.07
CA LEU A 118 12.09 12.66 3.43
C LEU A 118 13.32 12.38 4.27
N GLU A 119 13.93 13.43 4.82
CA GLU A 119 15.00 13.31 5.82
C GLU A 119 14.38 13.19 7.22
N THR A 120 14.52 12.02 7.81
CA THR A 120 13.83 11.72 9.09
C THR A 120 14.63 12.14 10.32
N GLY A 121 15.95 12.36 10.21
CA GLY A 121 16.82 12.56 11.36
C GLY A 121 16.76 11.42 12.39
N THR A 122 16.46 10.19 11.92
CA THR A 122 16.24 9.02 12.76
C THR A 122 17.52 8.58 13.45
N ASP A 123 17.47 8.39 14.78
CA ASP A 123 18.53 7.73 15.54
C ASP A 123 18.53 6.23 15.22
N ILE A 124 19.45 5.83 14.35
CA ILE A 124 19.54 4.46 13.84
C ILE A 124 19.90 3.46 14.96
N ASP A 125 20.72 3.83 15.93
CA ASP A 125 21.13 2.92 17.00
C ASP A 125 19.97 2.69 17.97
N LYS A 126 19.19 3.73 18.26
CA LYS A 126 17.90 3.59 18.98
C LYS A 126 16.97 2.66 18.24
N MET A 127 16.79 2.80 16.92
CA MET A 127 15.91 1.95 16.14
C MET A 127 16.37 0.49 16.11
N LYS A 128 17.67 0.24 15.93
CA LYS A 128 18.25 -1.12 16.00
C LYS A 128 18.03 -1.77 17.35
N SER A 129 18.13 -1.00 18.44
CA SER A 129 17.90 -1.51 19.78
C SER A 129 16.43 -1.86 20.04
N LEU A 130 15.50 -1.13 19.45
CA LEU A 130 14.06 -1.39 19.52
C LEU A 130 13.66 -2.61 18.69
N PHE A 131 14.05 -2.63 17.41
CA PHE A 131 13.66 -3.67 16.44
C PHE A 131 14.75 -4.74 16.29
N LYS A 132 15.15 -5.32 17.40
CA LYS A 132 16.28 -6.26 17.50
C LYS A 132 15.95 -7.72 17.17
N TYR A 133 14.69 -8.03 16.93
CA TYR A 133 14.25 -9.41 16.69
C TYR A 133 14.35 -9.76 15.20
N ASP A 134 14.74 -10.98 14.89
CA ASP A 134 14.78 -11.48 13.50
C ASP A 134 13.37 -11.85 12.97
N CYS A 135 12.35 -11.68 13.80
CA CYS A 135 10.98 -12.05 13.51
C CYS A 135 10.10 -10.80 13.31
N PHE A 136 9.43 -10.72 12.16
CA PHE A 136 8.46 -9.65 11.86
C PHE A 136 7.43 -9.48 12.98
N LYS A 137 6.83 -10.57 13.46
CA LYS A 137 5.75 -10.54 14.45
C LYS A 137 6.18 -9.89 15.77
N GLU A 138 7.40 -10.17 16.22
CA GLU A 138 7.91 -9.59 17.47
C GLU A 138 8.24 -8.11 17.28
N ASN A 139 8.90 -7.73 16.19
CA ASN A 139 9.17 -6.33 15.88
C ASN A 139 7.86 -5.54 15.67
N TYR A 140 6.83 -6.16 15.09
CA TYR A 140 5.52 -5.52 14.92
C TYR A 140 4.80 -5.27 16.25
N LYS A 141 4.94 -6.17 17.24
CA LYS A 141 4.45 -5.91 18.60
C LYS A 141 5.15 -4.71 19.22
N VAL A 142 6.49 -4.65 19.09
CA VAL A 142 7.28 -3.50 19.57
C VAL A 142 6.81 -2.22 18.90
N LEU A 143 6.69 -2.21 17.56
CA LEU A 143 6.19 -1.04 16.85
C LEU A 143 4.87 -0.53 17.42
N ASN A 144 3.89 -1.42 17.57
CA ASN A 144 2.58 -1.03 18.09
C ASN A 144 2.64 -0.50 19.53
N GLN A 145 3.49 -1.08 20.38
CA GLN A 145 3.68 -0.61 21.76
C GLN A 145 4.31 0.79 21.80
N GLU A 146 5.36 1.01 21.02
CA GLU A 146 6.08 2.27 21.00
C GLU A 146 5.23 3.41 20.38
N VAL A 147 4.57 3.15 19.25
CA VAL A 147 3.70 4.15 18.59
C VAL A 147 2.53 4.55 19.51
N ARG A 148 1.95 3.61 20.27
CA ARG A 148 0.86 3.90 21.21
C ARG A 148 1.28 4.79 22.37
N LYS A 149 2.55 4.86 22.73
CA LYS A 149 3.05 5.80 23.76
C LYS A 149 2.82 7.27 23.39
N PHE A 150 2.70 7.54 22.08
CA PHE A 150 2.36 8.87 21.55
C PHE A 150 0.84 9.11 21.40
N GLY A 151 0.00 8.20 21.91
CA GLY A 151 -1.46 8.33 21.83
C GLY A 151 -2.04 8.07 20.43
N ILE A 152 -1.26 7.48 19.52
CA ILE A 152 -1.64 7.20 18.15
C ILE A 152 -1.44 5.72 17.82
N ASN A 153 -1.93 5.29 16.65
CA ASN A 153 -1.76 3.93 16.15
C ASN A 153 -1.04 3.95 14.80
N VAL A 154 -0.44 2.83 14.42
CA VAL A 154 0.01 2.63 13.03
C VAL A 154 -1.18 2.85 12.09
N PRO A 155 -1.02 3.66 11.01
CA PRO A 155 -2.13 3.96 10.12
C PRO A 155 -2.82 2.70 9.58
N PRO A 156 -4.17 2.66 9.56
CA PRO A 156 -4.91 1.47 9.14
C PRO A 156 -4.51 0.96 7.75
N LEU A 157 -4.23 1.86 6.82
CA LEU A 157 -3.82 1.50 5.47
C LEU A 157 -2.43 0.83 5.45
N VAL A 158 -1.48 1.30 6.27
CA VAL A 158 -0.16 0.65 6.43
C VAL A 158 -0.34 -0.78 6.95
N ASN A 159 -1.19 -0.96 7.98
CA ASN A 159 -1.50 -2.28 8.51
C ASN A 159 -2.17 -3.20 7.47
N ALA A 160 -3.07 -2.65 6.66
CA ALA A 160 -3.74 -3.39 5.60
C ALA A 160 -2.73 -3.92 4.57
N TYR A 161 -1.82 -3.08 4.09
CA TYR A 161 -0.77 -3.49 3.16
C TYR A 161 0.17 -4.55 3.75
N MET A 162 0.68 -4.34 4.98
CA MET A 162 1.54 -5.32 5.66
C MET A 162 0.86 -6.68 5.87
N SER A 163 -0.46 -6.68 6.09
CA SER A 163 -1.24 -7.90 6.27
C SER A 163 -1.62 -8.59 4.96
N LEU A 164 -1.45 -7.93 3.83
CA LEU A 164 -1.82 -8.46 2.52
C LEU A 164 -0.73 -9.36 1.95
N SER A 165 0.51 -8.92 1.99
CA SER A 165 1.65 -9.66 1.45
C SER A 165 2.89 -9.53 2.34
N PRO A 166 3.52 -10.66 2.73
CA PRO A 166 4.80 -10.64 3.45
C PRO A 166 5.97 -10.20 2.57
N LYS A 167 5.77 -10.10 1.26
CA LYS A 167 6.77 -9.70 0.27
C LYS A 167 6.45 -8.39 -0.42
N MET A 168 5.60 -7.55 0.18
CA MET A 168 5.45 -6.19 -0.34
C MET A 168 6.80 -5.46 -0.37
N ARG A 169 6.94 -4.47 -1.23
CA ARG A 169 8.13 -3.62 -1.29
C ARG A 169 7.78 -2.18 -0.93
N VAL A 170 8.69 -1.53 -0.24
CA VAL A 170 8.59 -0.11 0.15
C VAL A 170 9.75 0.64 -0.48
N PHE A 171 9.45 1.78 -1.12
CA PHE A 171 10.38 2.52 -1.98
C PHE A 171 10.91 3.83 -1.36
N GLY A 172 10.84 3.97 -0.08
CA GLY A 172 11.16 5.24 0.56
C GLY A 172 9.97 6.21 0.57
N THR A 173 10.21 7.37 1.15
CA THR A 173 9.15 8.38 1.38
C THR A 173 9.53 9.67 0.71
N ALA A 174 8.64 10.21 -0.13
CA ALA A 174 8.76 11.50 -0.77
C ALA A 174 7.97 12.57 -0.01
N ILE A 175 8.42 13.82 -0.05
CA ILE A 175 7.64 14.97 0.38
C ILE A 175 6.81 15.45 -0.81
N ASN A 176 5.48 15.53 -0.64
CA ASN A 176 4.58 16.03 -1.66
C ASN A 176 4.33 17.52 -1.48
N HIS A 177 5.13 18.35 -2.14
CA HIS A 177 5.02 19.81 -2.06
C HIS A 177 3.74 20.35 -2.71
N GLU A 178 3.16 19.62 -3.65
CA GLU A 178 1.94 20.02 -4.34
C GLU A 178 0.68 19.71 -3.52
N PHE A 179 0.81 18.89 -2.47
CA PHE A 179 -0.32 18.49 -1.62
C PHE A 179 0.02 18.69 -0.12
N GLY A 180 0.23 19.95 0.28
CA GLY A 180 0.39 20.35 1.67
C GLY A 180 1.62 19.75 2.39
N ASN A 181 2.68 19.42 1.68
CA ASN A 181 3.91 18.80 2.19
C ASN A 181 3.66 17.49 2.95
N VAL A 182 2.65 16.72 2.56
CA VAL A 182 2.43 15.40 3.15
C VAL A 182 3.55 14.43 2.74
N GLU A 183 3.71 13.40 3.53
CA GLU A 183 4.75 12.39 3.35
C GLU A 183 4.14 11.17 2.66
N GLU A 184 4.67 10.82 1.49
CA GLU A 184 4.15 9.78 0.61
C GLU A 184 5.14 8.62 0.51
N THR A 185 4.79 7.47 1.04
CA THR A 185 5.64 6.26 0.96
C THR A 185 5.17 5.37 -0.18
N GLY A 186 6.04 5.10 -1.16
CA GLY A 186 5.73 4.22 -2.28
C GLY A 186 5.69 2.75 -1.87
N ILE A 187 4.72 2.00 -2.40
CA ILE A 187 4.51 0.58 -2.08
C ILE A 187 4.21 -0.20 -3.35
N LEU A 188 4.79 -1.40 -3.47
CA LEU A 188 4.47 -2.38 -4.51
C LEU A 188 4.02 -3.70 -3.87
N ILE A 189 2.92 -4.23 -4.36
CA ILE A 189 2.41 -5.56 -4.00
C ILE A 189 2.51 -6.47 -5.21
N ASP A 190 3.19 -7.60 -5.09
CA ASP A 190 3.08 -8.69 -6.05
C ASP A 190 1.79 -9.48 -5.76
N ILE A 191 0.89 -9.53 -6.74
CA ILE A 191 -0.41 -10.20 -6.62
C ILE A 191 -0.22 -11.70 -6.34
N ASN A 192 0.83 -12.31 -6.86
CA ASN A 192 1.11 -13.73 -6.64
C ASN A 192 1.54 -14.03 -5.20
N GLU A 193 2.14 -13.05 -4.53
CA GLU A 193 2.63 -13.18 -3.15
C GLU A 193 1.63 -12.70 -2.09
N ILE A 194 0.40 -12.35 -2.50
CA ILE A 194 -0.69 -12.09 -1.56
C ILE A 194 -1.04 -13.39 -0.82
N LEU A 195 -1.21 -13.29 0.49
CA LEU A 195 -1.56 -14.42 1.35
C LEU A 195 -2.80 -15.17 0.85
N VAL A 196 -2.75 -16.50 0.86
CA VAL A 196 -3.81 -17.38 0.31
C VAL A 196 -5.17 -17.08 0.93
N GLU A 197 -5.22 -16.84 2.24
CA GLU A 197 -6.45 -16.46 2.95
C GLU A 197 -7.04 -15.13 2.48
N LYS A 198 -6.18 -14.17 2.11
CA LYS A 198 -6.59 -12.89 1.55
C LYS A 198 -7.08 -13.03 0.12
N LYS A 199 -6.39 -13.81 -0.70
CA LYS A 199 -6.87 -14.16 -2.06
C LYS A 199 -8.22 -14.84 -2.02
N LYS A 200 -8.40 -15.84 -1.15
CA LYS A 200 -9.69 -16.51 -0.99
C LYS A 200 -10.80 -15.54 -0.64
N ARG A 201 -10.54 -14.65 0.34
CA ARG A 201 -11.54 -13.69 0.77
C ARG A 201 -11.94 -12.72 -0.34
N HIS A 202 -10.98 -12.14 -1.06
CA HIS A 202 -11.21 -11.01 -1.96
C HIS A 202 -11.42 -11.42 -3.43
N ILE A 203 -10.97 -12.61 -3.83
CA ILE A 203 -11.06 -13.10 -5.22
C ILE A 203 -12.16 -14.15 -5.36
N GLU A 204 -12.21 -15.15 -4.46
CA GLU A 204 -13.22 -16.23 -4.58
C GLU A 204 -14.64 -15.75 -4.36
N THR A 205 -14.84 -14.68 -3.58
CA THR A 205 -16.17 -14.09 -3.39
C THR A 205 -16.69 -13.53 -4.71
N PHE A 206 -15.85 -12.80 -5.45
CA PHE A 206 -16.18 -12.26 -6.77
C PHE A 206 -16.52 -13.38 -7.78
N LEU A 207 -15.71 -14.44 -7.84
CA LEU A 207 -15.94 -15.57 -8.73
C LEU A 207 -17.26 -16.30 -8.44
N LYS A 208 -17.65 -16.40 -7.16
CA LYS A 208 -18.95 -17.01 -6.76
C LYS A 208 -20.12 -16.13 -7.18
N GLU A 209 -20.02 -14.83 -7.06
CA GLU A 209 -21.06 -13.88 -7.46
C GLU A 209 -21.25 -13.88 -8.99
N GLU A 210 -20.17 -13.93 -9.78
CA GLU A 210 -20.26 -14.06 -11.23
C GLU A 210 -20.91 -15.38 -11.65
N CYS A 211 -20.55 -16.50 -11.02
CA CYS A 211 -21.17 -17.80 -11.31
C CYS A 211 -22.67 -17.79 -11.00
N GLN A 212 -23.09 -17.18 -9.89
CA GLN A 212 -24.52 -17.07 -9.53
C GLN A 212 -25.27 -16.13 -10.48
N GLY A 213 -24.66 -15.02 -10.89
CA GLY A 213 -25.21 -14.09 -11.88
C GLY A 213 -25.43 -14.76 -13.23
N ALA A 214 -24.45 -15.52 -13.71
CA ALA A 214 -24.55 -16.28 -14.96
C ALA A 214 -25.60 -17.37 -14.94
N GLU A 215 -25.82 -18.04 -13.79
CA GLU A 215 -26.91 -19.02 -13.63
C GLU A 215 -28.30 -18.39 -13.59
N LEU A 216 -28.43 -17.19 -13.03
CA LEU A 216 -29.68 -16.44 -13.02
C LEU A 216 -30.08 -15.99 -14.44
N ILE A 217 -29.14 -15.52 -15.24
CA ILE A 217 -29.39 -15.11 -16.63
C ILE A 217 -29.86 -16.32 -17.48
N ARG A 218 -29.20 -17.48 -17.31
CA ARG A 218 -29.58 -18.72 -18.03
C ARG A 218 -30.94 -19.29 -17.64
N LYS A 219 -31.49 -18.92 -16.48
CA LYS A 219 -32.84 -19.36 -16.03
C LYS A 219 -33.94 -18.39 -16.45
N THR A 220 -33.60 -17.22 -16.99
CA THR A 220 -34.54 -16.20 -17.46
C THR A 220 -34.67 -16.15 -19.00
N GLU A 221 -33.86 -16.92 -19.72
CA GLU A 221 -34.04 -17.27 -21.14
C GLU A 221 -34.77 -18.59 -21.31
#